data_7d9c4f65c1dda4324adc6a8f685c4bb1
#
_entry.id   7d9c4f65c1dda4324adc6a8f685c4bb1
#
_cell.length_a   1.000
_cell.length_b   1.000
_cell.length_c   1.000
_cell.angle_alpha   90.00
_cell.angle_beta   90.00
_cell.angle_gamma   90.00
#
_symmetry.space_group_name_H-M   'P 1'
#
loop_
_entity.id
_entity.type
_entity.pdbx_description
1 polymer ?
#
loop_
_entity_poly.entity_id
_entity_poly.type
_entity_poly.pdbx_seq_one_letter_code
_entity_poly.pdbx_strand_id
1 'polypeptide(L)'
;MPSGRTHDVITLTIAPATFAVSQVYWGSVSIAAVSTLSMIFAGFMFGPDLDLASKQYRRWGLLRPLWLPYVVVFRHRSHLSHGLLLGTIIRILYFLAVIVALATVSLYVQQVWWYGRPASWSDQFAIVWSTLSQVWKRADKDYTKAAFVGLWLGAAAHTVSDVVWSVTRKLLQLV
;
A
#
# COMPACT_ATOMS: atom_id res chain seq x y z
N MET A 1 -6.58 15.19 -14.61
CA MET A 1 -6.40 13.85 -14.03
C MET A 1 -7.52 12.96 -14.51
N PRO A 2 -7.25 11.69 -14.78
CA PRO A 2 -8.30 10.70 -14.99
C PRO A 2 -9.21 10.61 -13.76
N SER A 3 -10.44 10.15 -13.97
CA SER A 3 -11.33 9.92 -12.83
C SER A 3 -10.89 8.70 -12.02
N GLY A 4 -11.24 8.60 -10.74
CA GLY A 4 -10.97 7.39 -9.96
C GLY A 4 -11.64 6.12 -10.52
N ARG A 5 -12.65 6.25 -11.40
CA ARG A 5 -13.22 5.12 -12.16
C ARG A 5 -12.28 4.69 -13.28
N THR A 6 -11.64 5.63 -13.94
CA THR A 6 -10.67 5.35 -15.01
C THR A 6 -9.48 4.55 -14.46
N HIS A 7 -8.94 4.94 -13.30
CA HIS A 7 -7.88 4.19 -12.64
C HIS A 7 -8.31 2.76 -12.25
N ASP A 8 -9.56 2.59 -11.79
CA ASP A 8 -10.11 1.26 -11.50
C ASP A 8 -10.15 0.37 -12.75
N VAL A 9 -10.65 0.92 -13.87
CA VAL A 9 -10.70 0.19 -15.15
C VAL A 9 -9.30 -0.18 -15.63
N ILE A 10 -8.34 0.74 -15.58
CA ILE A 10 -6.94 0.48 -15.96
C ILE A 10 -6.37 -0.65 -15.09
N THR A 11 -6.56 -0.59 -13.78
CA THR A 11 -6.10 -1.63 -12.84
C THR A 11 -6.67 -3.00 -13.21
N LEU A 12 -7.99 -3.09 -13.44
CA LEU A 12 -8.62 -4.36 -13.80
C LEU A 12 -8.19 -4.87 -15.18
N THR A 13 -7.95 -3.97 -16.14
CA THR A 13 -7.50 -4.34 -17.49
C THR A 13 -6.08 -4.91 -17.46
N ILE A 14 -5.20 -4.40 -16.59
CA ILE A 14 -3.81 -4.87 -16.48
C ILE A 14 -3.72 -6.16 -15.65
N ALA A 15 -4.69 -6.46 -14.79
CA ALA A 15 -4.64 -7.60 -13.87
C ALA A 15 -4.41 -8.96 -14.56
N PRO A 16 -5.10 -9.32 -15.67
CA PRO A 16 -4.85 -10.59 -16.36
C PRO A 16 -3.40 -10.69 -16.92
N ALA A 17 -2.88 -9.59 -17.48
CA ALA A 17 -1.51 -9.54 -17.96
C ALA A 17 -0.50 -9.69 -16.81
N THR A 18 -0.75 -9.03 -15.67
CA THR A 18 0.08 -9.19 -14.47
C THR A 18 0.10 -10.63 -14.00
N PHE A 19 -1.06 -11.31 -13.99
CA PHE A 19 -1.12 -12.72 -13.62
C PHE A 19 -0.31 -13.59 -14.57
N ALA A 20 -0.50 -13.43 -15.89
CA ALA A 20 0.18 -14.24 -16.90
C ALA A 20 1.71 -14.06 -16.84
N VAL A 21 2.19 -12.81 -16.75
CA VAL A 21 3.63 -12.52 -16.62
C VAL A 21 4.20 -13.08 -15.33
N SER A 22 3.48 -12.90 -14.20
CA SER A 22 3.89 -13.44 -12.91
C SER A 22 3.93 -14.98 -12.93
N GLN A 23 2.95 -15.63 -13.57
CA GLN A 23 2.91 -17.08 -13.71
C GLN A 23 4.11 -17.61 -14.49
N VAL A 24 4.48 -16.93 -15.60
CA VAL A 24 5.65 -17.30 -16.39
C VAL A 24 6.95 -17.10 -15.59
N TYR A 25 7.04 -16.00 -14.84
CA TYR A 25 8.26 -15.64 -14.10
C TYR A 25 8.51 -16.54 -12.89
N TRP A 26 7.50 -16.81 -12.06
CA TRP A 26 7.65 -17.61 -10.83
C TRP A 26 7.30 -19.09 -11.01
N GLY A 27 6.67 -19.49 -12.10
CA GLY A 27 6.22 -20.86 -12.31
C GLY A 27 5.17 -21.36 -11.31
N SER A 28 4.52 -20.46 -10.56
CA SER A 28 3.58 -20.79 -9.48
C SER A 28 2.31 -19.94 -9.55
N VAL A 29 1.17 -20.63 -9.66
CA VAL A 29 -0.16 -20.02 -9.67
C VAL A 29 -0.42 -19.21 -8.39
N SER A 30 -0.04 -19.74 -7.25
CA SER A 30 -0.27 -19.07 -5.95
C SER A 30 0.56 -17.79 -5.81
N ILE A 31 1.82 -17.80 -6.25
CA ILE A 31 2.69 -16.61 -6.22
C ILE A 31 2.18 -15.58 -7.25
N ALA A 32 1.77 -16.00 -8.45
CA ALA A 32 1.18 -15.12 -9.44
C ALA A 32 -0.13 -14.48 -8.93
N ALA A 33 -0.96 -15.24 -8.23
CA ALA A 33 -2.17 -14.73 -7.59
C ALA A 33 -1.83 -13.65 -6.54
N VAL A 34 -0.83 -13.88 -5.69
CA VAL A 34 -0.39 -12.88 -4.69
C VAL A 34 0.09 -11.60 -5.37
N SER A 35 0.91 -11.68 -6.42
CA SER A 35 1.35 -10.51 -7.19
C SER A 35 0.15 -9.73 -7.76
N THR A 36 -0.77 -10.44 -8.39
CA THR A 36 -1.95 -9.82 -9.03
C THR A 36 -2.90 -9.20 -8.02
N LEU A 37 -3.21 -9.90 -6.93
CA LEU A 37 -4.08 -9.37 -5.88
C LEU A 37 -3.46 -8.16 -5.19
N SER A 38 -2.15 -8.18 -4.95
CA SER A 38 -1.41 -7.03 -4.41
C SER A 38 -1.45 -5.84 -5.37
N MET A 39 -1.36 -6.07 -6.68
CA MET A 39 -1.48 -5.05 -7.71
C MET A 39 -2.90 -4.43 -7.72
N ILE A 40 -3.94 -5.27 -7.68
CA ILE A 40 -5.33 -4.80 -7.62
C ILE A 40 -5.56 -3.99 -6.32
N PHE A 41 -5.08 -4.49 -5.19
CA PHE A 41 -5.17 -3.79 -3.92
C PHE A 41 -4.49 -2.41 -3.98
N ALA A 42 -3.28 -2.34 -4.55
CA ALA A 42 -2.57 -1.07 -4.68
C ALA A 42 -3.30 -0.10 -5.61
N GLY A 43 -3.78 -0.55 -6.76
CA GLY A 43 -4.55 0.29 -7.68
C GLY A 43 -5.84 0.84 -7.07
N PHE A 44 -6.51 0.04 -6.22
CA PHE A 44 -7.80 0.42 -5.65
C PHE A 44 -7.71 1.18 -4.33
N MET A 45 -6.80 0.80 -3.44
CA MET A 45 -6.81 1.24 -2.05
C MET A 45 -5.47 1.72 -1.52
N PHE A 46 -4.34 1.32 -2.13
CA PHE A 46 -3.00 1.56 -1.59
C PHE A 46 -2.11 2.34 -2.57
N GLY A 47 -2.72 3.13 -3.46
CA GLY A 47 -2.02 3.93 -4.46
C GLY A 47 -1.60 5.31 -3.98
N PRO A 48 -1.01 6.12 -4.89
CA PRO A 48 -0.45 7.42 -4.55
C PRO A 48 -1.46 8.44 -4.04
N ASP A 49 -2.71 8.34 -4.45
CA ASP A 49 -3.79 9.28 -4.06
C ASP A 49 -4.28 9.12 -2.60
N LEU A 50 -3.61 8.33 -1.78
CA LEU A 50 -3.87 8.26 -0.33
C LEU A 50 -3.45 9.54 0.41
N ASP A 51 -2.69 10.41 -0.24
CA ASP A 51 -2.28 11.72 0.28
C ASP A 51 -3.37 12.81 0.17
N LEU A 52 -4.56 12.44 -0.30
CA LEU A 52 -5.72 13.35 -0.38
C LEU A 52 -7.05 12.59 -0.20
N ALA A 53 -8.16 13.32 -0.05
CA ALA A 53 -9.50 12.75 0.14
C ALA A 53 -10.07 12.11 -1.17
N SER A 54 -9.29 11.25 -1.80
CA SER A 54 -9.58 10.56 -3.06
C SER A 54 -10.58 9.41 -2.89
N LYS A 55 -10.86 8.73 -4.02
CA LYS A 55 -11.61 7.47 -4.04
C LYS A 55 -10.85 6.34 -3.32
N GLN A 56 -9.50 6.29 -3.45
CA GLN A 56 -8.64 5.34 -2.74
C GLN A 56 -8.75 5.53 -1.23
N TYR A 57 -8.60 6.77 -0.74
CA TYR A 57 -8.75 7.11 0.67
C TYR A 57 -10.14 6.74 1.22
N ARG A 58 -11.22 7.06 0.46
CA ARG A 58 -12.60 6.79 0.91
C ARG A 58 -12.93 5.30 1.03
N ARG A 59 -12.25 4.43 0.28
CA ARG A 59 -12.43 2.96 0.36
C ARG A 59 -11.96 2.35 1.67
N TRP A 60 -11.12 3.04 2.43
CA TRP A 60 -10.73 2.59 3.77
C TRP A 60 -11.87 2.66 4.80
N GLY A 61 -13.00 3.26 4.46
CA GLY A 61 -14.19 3.31 5.33
C GLY A 61 -13.88 3.84 6.71
N LEU A 62 -14.15 3.06 7.76
CA LEU A 62 -13.84 3.41 9.16
C LEU A 62 -12.34 3.49 9.46
N LEU A 63 -11.49 2.88 8.64
CA LEU A 63 -10.03 2.92 8.81
C LEU A 63 -9.38 4.15 8.17
N ARG A 64 -10.14 5.04 7.53
CA ARG A 64 -9.60 6.29 6.94
C ARG A 64 -8.76 7.13 7.91
N PRO A 65 -9.11 7.26 9.19
CA PRO A 65 -8.31 8.06 10.11
C PRO A 65 -6.85 7.60 10.24
N LEU A 66 -6.56 6.33 9.97
CA LEU A 66 -5.19 5.82 9.97
C LEU A 66 -4.28 6.50 8.94
N TRP A 67 -4.87 7.08 7.87
CA TRP A 67 -4.15 7.80 6.83
C TRP A 67 -4.05 9.31 7.06
N LEU A 68 -4.70 9.87 8.10
CA LEU A 68 -4.64 11.31 8.37
C LEU A 68 -3.21 11.83 8.56
N PRO A 69 -2.32 11.18 9.36
CA PRO A 69 -0.95 11.64 9.47
C PRO A 69 -0.21 11.62 8.12
N TYR A 70 -0.49 10.62 7.28
CA TYR A 70 0.08 10.54 5.94
C TYR A 70 -0.34 11.74 5.07
N VAL A 71 -1.64 12.07 5.05
CA VAL A 71 -2.21 13.21 4.32
C VAL A 71 -1.61 14.54 4.77
N VAL A 72 -1.35 14.69 6.08
CA VAL A 72 -0.80 15.94 6.65
C VAL A 72 0.69 16.10 6.32
N VAL A 73 1.45 15.00 6.37
CA VAL A 73 2.92 15.03 6.19
C VAL A 73 3.34 15.08 4.73
N PHE A 74 2.66 14.34 3.86
CA PHE A 74 3.07 14.20 2.46
C PHE A 74 2.26 15.13 1.55
N ARG A 75 2.95 16.10 0.93
CA ARG A 75 2.33 16.98 -0.08
C ARG A 75 1.92 16.16 -1.29
N HIS A 76 0.69 16.38 -1.74
CA HIS A 76 0.17 15.77 -2.97
C HIS A 76 1.10 16.04 -4.16
N ARG A 77 1.33 15.02 -4.98
CA ARG A 77 2.25 15.02 -6.14
C ARG A 77 3.72 15.28 -5.80
N SER A 78 4.12 15.13 -4.56
CA SER A 78 5.55 15.12 -4.23
C SER A 78 6.22 13.84 -4.75
N HIS A 79 7.54 13.88 -4.94
CA HIS A 79 8.32 12.68 -5.26
C HIS A 79 8.19 11.58 -4.17
N LEU A 80 7.85 11.97 -2.95
CA LEU A 80 7.65 11.06 -1.82
C LEU A 80 6.30 10.34 -1.86
N SER A 81 5.25 10.97 -2.39
CA SER A 81 3.92 10.34 -2.49
C SER A 81 3.67 9.70 -3.87
N HIS A 82 4.11 10.34 -4.96
CA HIS A 82 3.88 9.91 -6.35
C HIS A 82 5.13 9.35 -7.05
N GLY A 83 6.29 9.30 -6.37
CA GLY A 83 7.46 8.62 -6.91
C GLY A 83 7.18 7.15 -7.20
N LEU A 84 7.51 6.66 -8.41
CA LEU A 84 7.18 5.32 -8.87
C LEU A 84 7.58 4.22 -7.89
N LEU A 85 8.81 4.26 -7.37
CA LEU A 85 9.30 3.27 -6.42
C LEU A 85 9.25 3.82 -4.98
N LEU A 86 9.76 5.02 -4.79
CA LEU A 86 9.91 5.63 -3.46
C LEU A 86 8.56 5.83 -2.77
N GLY A 87 7.54 6.29 -3.50
CA GLY A 87 6.20 6.45 -2.96
C GLY A 87 5.58 5.15 -2.46
N THR A 88 5.83 4.03 -3.15
CA THR A 88 5.36 2.71 -2.71
C THR A 88 6.08 2.26 -1.44
N ILE A 89 7.40 2.42 -1.38
CA ILE A 89 8.20 2.07 -0.19
C ILE A 89 7.73 2.90 1.02
N ILE A 90 7.57 4.21 0.87
CA ILE A 90 7.12 5.09 1.95
C ILE A 90 5.74 4.68 2.46
N ARG A 91 4.78 4.36 1.58
CA ARG A 91 3.45 3.89 2.01
C ARG A 91 3.52 2.57 2.77
N ILE A 92 4.35 1.62 2.31
CA ILE A 92 4.54 0.35 3.02
C ILE A 92 5.12 0.60 4.41
N LEU A 93 6.19 1.40 4.52
CA LEU A 93 6.82 1.72 5.80
C LEU A 93 5.87 2.45 6.74
N TYR A 94 5.12 3.43 6.21
CA TYR A 94 4.09 4.14 6.98
C TYR A 94 3.02 3.16 7.51
N PHE A 95 2.50 2.29 6.65
CA PHE A 95 1.46 1.35 7.03
C PHE A 95 1.95 0.33 8.06
N LEU A 96 3.18 -0.16 7.90
CA LEU A 96 3.81 -1.01 8.92
C LEU A 96 3.98 -0.29 10.26
N ALA A 97 4.42 0.97 10.25
CA ALA A 97 4.53 1.77 11.47
C ALA A 97 3.18 1.94 12.17
N VAL A 98 2.09 2.17 11.41
CA VAL A 98 0.73 2.24 11.95
C VAL A 98 0.31 0.90 12.55
N ILE A 99 0.58 -0.23 11.88
CA ILE A 99 0.27 -1.58 12.41
C ILE A 99 1.02 -1.82 13.73
N VAL A 100 2.33 -1.50 13.77
CA VAL A 100 3.15 -1.65 14.98
C VAL A 100 2.58 -0.80 16.13
N ALA A 101 2.26 0.46 15.85
CA ALA A 101 1.68 1.36 16.86
C ALA A 101 0.35 0.84 17.40
N LEU A 102 -0.57 0.43 16.53
CA LEU A 102 -1.87 -0.10 16.93
C LEU A 102 -1.73 -1.41 17.71
N ALA A 103 -0.85 -2.32 17.29
CA ALA A 103 -0.59 -3.57 18.00
C ALA A 103 -0.01 -3.28 19.41
N THR A 104 0.95 -2.35 19.51
CA THR A 104 1.54 -1.97 20.79
C THR A 104 0.49 -1.38 21.75
N VAL A 105 -0.34 -0.45 21.24
CA VAL A 105 -1.44 0.15 22.02
C VAL A 105 -2.45 -0.93 22.43
N SER A 106 -2.82 -1.83 21.54
CA SER A 106 -3.76 -2.92 21.81
C SER A 106 -3.25 -3.85 22.91
N LEU A 107 -1.98 -4.27 22.84
CA LEU A 107 -1.36 -5.09 23.88
C LEU A 107 -1.29 -4.35 25.23
N TYR A 108 -0.95 -3.06 25.21
CA TYR A 108 -0.93 -2.24 26.42
C TYR A 108 -2.31 -2.16 27.07
N VAL A 109 -3.35 -1.84 26.29
CA VAL A 109 -4.73 -1.75 26.79
C VAL A 109 -5.21 -3.11 27.31
N GLN A 110 -4.94 -4.19 26.58
CA GLN A 110 -5.28 -5.55 27.02
C GLN A 110 -4.64 -5.89 28.36
N GLN A 111 -3.38 -5.53 28.56
CA GLN A 111 -2.67 -5.80 29.81
C GLN A 111 -3.22 -4.98 30.98
N VAL A 112 -3.56 -3.71 30.78
CA VAL A 112 -4.24 -2.88 31.78
C VAL A 112 -5.57 -3.50 32.16
N TRP A 113 -6.34 -3.97 31.19
CA TRP A 113 -7.69 -4.50 31.41
C TRP A 113 -7.69 -5.83 32.16
N TRP A 114 -6.79 -6.76 31.77
CA TRP A 114 -6.77 -8.11 32.35
C TRP A 114 -5.94 -8.23 33.64
N TYR A 115 -4.86 -7.49 33.78
CA TYR A 115 -3.89 -7.66 34.83
C TYR A 115 -3.81 -6.48 35.80
N GLY A 116 -4.52 -5.38 35.56
CA GLY A 116 -4.56 -4.21 36.41
C GLY A 116 -3.23 -3.45 36.55
N ARG A 117 -2.18 -3.91 35.90
CA ARG A 117 -0.84 -3.29 35.87
C ARG A 117 -0.31 -3.28 34.49
N PRO A 118 -0.12 -2.12 33.87
CA PRO A 118 0.52 -2.06 32.54
C PRO A 118 2.01 -2.38 32.67
N ALA A 119 2.53 -3.17 31.73
CA ALA A 119 3.96 -3.22 31.47
C ALA A 119 4.41 -1.87 30.89
N SER A 120 5.72 -1.67 30.82
CA SER A 120 6.25 -0.49 30.17
C SER A 120 5.91 -0.49 28.66
N TRP A 121 5.76 0.68 28.05
CA TRP A 121 5.55 0.81 26.60
C TRP A 121 6.65 0.13 25.80
N SER A 122 7.90 0.18 26.29
CA SER A 122 9.05 -0.47 25.67
C SER A 122 8.89 -1.99 25.59
N ASP A 123 8.31 -2.63 26.63
CA ASP A 123 8.13 -4.08 26.65
C ASP A 123 7.06 -4.51 25.64
N GLN A 124 5.95 -3.77 25.55
CA GLN A 124 4.91 -4.05 24.57
C GLN A 124 5.43 -3.86 23.12
N PHE A 125 6.19 -2.80 22.89
CA PHE A 125 6.84 -2.57 21.61
C PHE A 125 7.83 -3.70 21.28
N ALA A 126 8.65 -4.13 22.23
CA ALA A 126 9.60 -5.22 22.03
C ALA A 126 8.91 -6.55 21.67
N ILE A 127 7.77 -6.85 22.30
CA ILE A 127 6.96 -8.03 21.95
C ILE A 127 6.46 -7.94 20.52
N VAL A 128 5.87 -6.81 20.10
CA VAL A 128 5.37 -6.61 18.74
C VAL A 128 6.54 -6.72 17.74
N TRP A 129 7.65 -6.07 18.03
CA TRP A 129 8.83 -6.08 17.17
C TRP A 129 9.44 -7.47 17.00
N SER A 130 9.57 -8.21 18.10
CA SER A 130 10.07 -9.60 18.08
C SER A 130 9.15 -10.51 17.26
N THR A 131 7.83 -10.37 17.43
CA THR A 131 6.84 -11.12 16.66
C THR A 131 6.94 -10.83 15.17
N LEU A 132 6.99 -9.55 14.79
CA LEU A 132 7.14 -9.15 13.39
C LEU A 132 8.44 -9.66 12.79
N SER A 133 9.55 -9.57 13.54
CA SER A 133 10.84 -10.09 13.08
C SER A 133 10.83 -11.60 12.85
N GLN A 134 10.12 -12.36 13.69
CA GLN A 134 9.94 -13.80 13.52
C GLN A 134 9.08 -14.12 12.29
N VAL A 135 7.96 -13.39 12.09
CA VAL A 135 7.12 -13.53 10.91
C VAL A 135 7.93 -13.24 9.64
N TRP A 136 8.71 -12.17 9.65
CA TRP A 136 9.58 -11.80 8.52
C TRP A 136 10.62 -12.88 8.20
N LYS A 137 11.27 -13.46 9.23
CA LYS A 137 12.26 -14.52 9.06
C LYS A 137 11.66 -15.81 8.50
N ARG A 138 10.38 -16.09 8.80
CA ARG A 138 9.64 -17.26 8.33
C ARG A 138 8.93 -17.04 7.00
N ALA A 139 8.74 -15.79 6.60
CA ALA A 139 8.07 -15.45 5.36
C ALA A 139 8.84 -15.98 4.14
N ASP A 140 8.13 -16.63 3.25
CA ASP A 140 8.70 -17.04 1.97
C ASP A 140 9.08 -15.81 1.15
N LYS A 141 10.32 -15.81 0.67
CA LYS A 141 10.89 -14.64 -0.04
C LYS A 141 10.23 -14.39 -1.37
N ASP A 142 9.75 -15.42 -2.07
CA ASP A 142 9.16 -15.24 -3.40
C ASP A 142 7.73 -14.71 -3.28
N TYR A 143 6.95 -15.14 -2.28
CA TYR A 143 5.68 -14.49 -1.95
C TYR A 143 5.87 -13.03 -1.53
N THR A 144 6.88 -12.73 -0.74
CA THR A 144 7.17 -11.36 -0.30
C THR A 144 7.56 -10.46 -1.48
N LYS A 145 8.42 -10.95 -2.38
CA LYS A 145 8.78 -10.23 -3.62
C LYS A 145 7.57 -10.03 -4.52
N ALA A 146 6.77 -11.08 -4.72
CA ALA A 146 5.57 -11.01 -5.54
C ALA A 146 4.56 -9.98 -5.00
N ALA A 147 4.34 -9.96 -3.69
CA ALA A 147 3.50 -8.95 -3.06
C ALA A 147 4.04 -7.53 -3.26
N PHE A 148 5.34 -7.31 -3.07
CA PHE A 148 5.97 -6.01 -3.29
C PHE A 148 5.87 -5.57 -4.76
N VAL A 149 6.19 -6.46 -5.71
CA VAL A 149 6.10 -6.18 -7.14
C VAL A 149 4.65 -5.83 -7.52
N GLY A 150 3.68 -6.57 -7.01
CA GLY A 150 2.27 -6.27 -7.22
C GLY A 150 1.88 -4.89 -6.69
N LEU A 151 2.21 -4.57 -5.44
CA LEU A 151 1.95 -3.25 -4.86
C LEU A 151 2.59 -2.13 -5.68
N TRP A 152 3.82 -2.33 -6.11
CA TRP A 152 4.52 -1.38 -6.96
C TRP A 152 3.86 -1.20 -8.31
N LEU A 153 3.50 -2.29 -9.01
CA LEU A 153 2.84 -2.24 -10.32
C LEU A 153 1.49 -1.50 -10.25
N GLY A 154 0.68 -1.77 -9.23
CA GLY A 154 -0.61 -1.09 -9.06
C GLY A 154 -0.45 0.42 -8.82
N ALA A 155 0.51 0.82 -8.00
CA ALA A 155 0.84 2.23 -7.78
C ALA A 155 1.45 2.88 -9.02
N ALA A 156 2.35 2.18 -9.72
CA ALA A 156 2.99 2.67 -10.94
C ALA A 156 1.97 2.86 -12.07
N ALA A 157 1.04 1.92 -12.27
CA ALA A 157 -0.03 2.04 -13.27
C ALA A 157 -0.88 3.30 -13.04
N HIS A 158 -1.17 3.63 -11.77
CA HIS A 158 -1.87 4.86 -11.41
C HIS A 158 -1.04 6.09 -11.81
N THR A 159 0.19 6.19 -11.35
CA THR A 159 1.07 7.35 -11.64
C THR A 159 1.30 7.54 -13.13
N VAL A 160 1.56 6.45 -13.87
CA VAL A 160 1.79 6.49 -15.33
C VAL A 160 0.53 6.99 -16.05
N SER A 161 -0.66 6.51 -15.68
CA SER A 161 -1.91 6.96 -16.29
C SER A 161 -2.16 8.46 -16.07
N ASP A 162 -1.79 9.00 -14.92
CA ASP A 162 -1.86 10.45 -14.64
C ASP A 162 -0.91 11.26 -15.53
N VAL A 163 0.31 10.78 -15.71
CA VAL A 163 1.30 11.43 -16.58
C VAL A 163 0.83 11.41 -18.03
N VAL A 164 0.42 10.24 -18.53
CA VAL A 164 -0.08 10.08 -19.92
C VAL A 164 -1.26 11.02 -20.17
N TRP A 165 -2.25 11.03 -19.27
CA TRP A 165 -3.40 11.93 -19.38
C TRP A 165 -2.99 13.39 -19.41
N SER A 166 -2.06 13.78 -18.54
CA SER A 166 -1.59 15.17 -18.46
C SER A 166 -0.87 15.62 -19.72
N VAL A 167 -0.03 14.75 -20.31
CA VAL A 167 0.68 15.00 -21.57
C VAL A 167 -0.30 15.11 -22.73
N THR A 168 -1.21 14.12 -22.89
CA THR A 168 -2.21 14.12 -23.95
C THR A 168 -3.06 15.37 -23.94
N ARG A 169 -3.52 15.80 -22.76
CA ARG A 169 -4.32 16.99 -22.62
C ARG A 169 -3.58 18.28 -23.00
N LYS A 170 -2.29 18.37 -22.67
CA LYS A 170 -1.45 19.50 -23.10
C LYS A 170 -1.29 19.55 -24.62
N LEU A 171 -1.06 18.39 -25.23
CA LEU A 171 -0.90 18.30 -26.70
C LEU A 171 -2.19 18.72 -27.42
N LEU A 172 -3.36 18.29 -26.92
CA LEU A 172 -4.67 18.66 -27.51
C LEU A 172 -5.04 20.14 -27.33
N GLN A 173 -4.40 20.86 -26.39
CA GLN A 173 -4.58 22.29 -26.20
C GLN A 173 -3.68 23.15 -27.09
N LEU A 174 -2.70 22.54 -27.75
CA LEU A 174 -1.75 23.20 -28.65
C LEU A 174 -2.19 23.09 -30.13
N VAL A 175 -3.25 22.33 -30.41
CA VAL A 175 -3.92 22.18 -31.71
C VAL A 175 -5.26 22.92 -31.68
#